data_90af10073689e80ab2a7a5fd115535b1
#
_entry.id   90af10073689e80ab2a7a5fd115535b1
#
_cell.length_a   1.000
_cell.length_b   1.000
_cell.length_c   1.000
_cell.angle_alpha   90.00
_cell.angle_beta   90.00
_cell.angle_gamma   90.00
#
_symmetry.space_group_name_H-M   'P 1'
#
loop_
_entity.id
_entity.type
_entity.pdbx_description
1 polymer ?
#
loop_
_entity_poly.entity_id
_entity_poly.type
_entity_poly.pdbx_seq_one_letter_code
_entity_poly.pdbx_strand_id
1 'polypeptide(L)'
;MIITGLGHAGLELEYRGARLQMDPWLSPEGAFEASWFQWPDNGHLVDRLALPQAVAISHEHLDHVDPWWLAGLPKNTPVYIPRYPLGVVRRKILSSGLTDIRELDPWREVEVIPGVQLFFVTERSPLNHDAGMILRTANHVLVNTNDARLCPLQLREIRAKVGHIDLLSLQGAGASWYPMVYHYSEVQKRQLSSRKRIAKLGYVLQAIRATEPGLVIPFAGPPAFLDAELFSLNQEMEEGIFPDSEQVANWLLGRGVKNVSFLHPGDRLDLVTREIERDRHWSGFSYQDRDRHLAAYARRRQAQIAAVKARSPQPERDLWPSFRAYFEELLTYSPYFNDKIGMKVGFEILGPGGGNWSVDYRSQSMGVYDDSDGIEYKYTFESRWLPAILERRLGWEDFFLSCRMKAWRDPDMYNDYLLGILKFADPVALAAVEGWETTPRDEQTISVRSGNRIFEVQRFCPHAGQDLLEVGEILPGDIIRCNGHHFEFDLTSGACVNGKVQPLATRLVSTTEEQDSQVSLTARE
;
A
#
# COMPACT_ATOMS: atom_id res chain seq x y z
N MET A 1 -25.66 8.50 -12.19
CA MET A 1 -24.43 7.68 -12.06
C MET A 1 -24.52 6.95 -10.73
N ILE A 2 -24.50 5.63 -10.78
CA ILE A 2 -24.61 4.80 -9.58
C ILE A 2 -23.24 4.20 -9.28
N ILE A 3 -22.85 4.23 -8.00
CA ILE A 3 -21.65 3.58 -7.50
C ILE A 3 -22.08 2.48 -6.54
N THR A 4 -21.68 1.23 -6.82
CA THR A 4 -21.92 0.09 -5.93
C THR A 4 -20.63 -0.28 -5.21
N GLY A 5 -20.66 -0.42 -3.88
CA GLY A 5 -19.54 -0.95 -3.12
C GLY A 5 -19.37 -2.45 -3.39
N LEU A 6 -18.18 -2.89 -3.79
CA LEU A 6 -17.88 -4.33 -3.97
C LEU A 6 -17.20 -4.94 -2.75
N GLY A 7 -16.86 -4.12 -1.77
CA GLY A 7 -16.06 -4.49 -0.61
C GLY A 7 -14.59 -4.18 -0.80
N HIS A 8 -13.85 -4.06 0.31
CA HIS A 8 -12.46 -3.61 0.33
C HIS A 8 -12.28 -2.31 -0.46
N ALA A 9 -11.44 -2.29 -1.49
CA ALA A 9 -11.23 -1.16 -2.41
C ALA A 9 -12.11 -1.23 -3.67
N GLY A 10 -12.90 -2.31 -3.81
CA GLY A 10 -13.69 -2.57 -5.02
C GLY A 10 -14.92 -1.65 -5.14
N LEU A 11 -15.06 -1.03 -6.30
CA LEU A 11 -16.25 -0.24 -6.68
C LEU A 11 -16.74 -0.66 -8.06
N GLU A 12 -18.06 -0.64 -8.27
CA GLU A 12 -18.66 -0.72 -9.61
C GLU A 12 -19.35 0.61 -9.93
N LEU A 13 -19.00 1.19 -11.08
CA LEU A 13 -19.67 2.33 -11.64
C LEU A 13 -20.67 1.89 -12.70
N GLU A 14 -21.94 2.28 -12.57
CA GLU A 14 -22.98 2.12 -13.58
C GLU A 14 -23.34 3.49 -14.17
N TYR A 15 -23.18 3.64 -15.50
CA TYR A 15 -23.52 4.85 -16.23
C TYR A 15 -24.18 4.52 -17.56
N ARG A 16 -25.43 5.00 -17.77
CA ARG A 16 -26.22 4.76 -18.99
C ARG A 16 -26.33 3.27 -19.38
N GLY A 17 -26.42 2.41 -18.39
CA GLY A 17 -26.52 0.95 -18.59
C GLY A 17 -25.19 0.22 -18.83
N ALA A 18 -24.08 0.95 -18.96
CA ALA A 18 -22.74 0.35 -19.01
C ALA A 18 -22.12 0.29 -17.60
N ARG A 19 -21.25 -0.70 -17.38
CA ARG A 19 -20.61 -1.00 -16.09
C ARG A 19 -19.11 -1.05 -16.20
N LEU A 20 -18.43 -0.38 -15.28
CA LEU A 20 -17.00 -0.43 -15.08
C LEU A 20 -16.72 -0.90 -13.65
N GLN A 21 -15.96 -1.96 -13.47
CA GLN A 21 -15.47 -2.38 -12.16
C GLN A 21 -14.05 -1.85 -11.91
N MET A 22 -13.81 -1.37 -10.70
CA MET A 22 -12.53 -0.87 -10.21
C MET A 22 -12.06 -1.78 -9.08
N ASP A 23 -10.86 -2.33 -9.20
CA ASP A 23 -10.22 -3.21 -8.20
C ASP A 23 -11.18 -4.27 -7.59
N PRO A 24 -11.88 -5.08 -8.41
CA PRO A 24 -12.86 -6.05 -7.91
C PRO A 24 -12.16 -7.22 -7.24
N TRP A 25 -12.24 -7.32 -5.91
CA TRP A 25 -11.75 -8.45 -5.14
C TRP A 25 -12.91 -9.26 -4.56
N LEU A 26 -13.21 -10.42 -5.15
CA LEU A 26 -14.38 -11.25 -4.86
C LEU A 26 -14.01 -12.72 -4.60
N SER A 27 -12.71 -13.06 -4.67
CA SER A 27 -12.23 -14.43 -4.47
C SER A 27 -12.65 -15.01 -3.12
N PRO A 28 -13.27 -16.20 -3.10
CA PRO A 28 -13.57 -16.92 -1.86
C PRO A 28 -12.33 -17.51 -1.18
N GLU A 29 -11.18 -17.54 -1.88
CA GLU A 29 -9.91 -18.02 -1.34
C GLU A 29 -9.14 -16.92 -0.57
N GLY A 30 -9.63 -15.67 -0.61
CA GLY A 30 -8.93 -14.52 -0.06
C GLY A 30 -7.74 -14.10 -0.90
N ALA A 31 -6.82 -13.36 -0.29
CA ALA A 31 -5.56 -12.91 -0.88
C ALA A 31 -4.38 -13.32 0.01
N PHE A 32 -3.14 -13.21 -0.53
CA PHE A 32 -1.89 -13.41 0.19
C PHE A 32 -1.86 -14.75 0.94
N GLU A 33 -1.93 -15.87 0.21
CA GLU A 33 -1.92 -17.24 0.76
C GLU A 33 -3.04 -17.50 1.78
N ALA A 34 -4.28 -17.06 1.44
CA ALA A 34 -5.47 -17.14 2.29
C ALA A 34 -5.29 -16.48 3.67
N SER A 35 -4.50 -15.42 3.74
CA SER A 35 -4.32 -14.63 4.96
C SER A 35 -5.37 -13.54 5.09
N TRP A 36 -5.67 -12.86 3.99
CA TRP A 36 -6.62 -11.75 3.96
C TRP A 36 -7.92 -12.17 3.31
N PHE A 37 -9.02 -11.75 3.92
CA PHE A 37 -10.36 -11.87 3.38
C PHE A 37 -11.07 -10.52 3.45
N GLN A 38 -12.07 -10.34 2.60
CA GLN A 38 -12.87 -9.12 2.58
C GLN A 38 -13.61 -8.92 3.91
N TRP A 39 -13.69 -7.69 4.38
CA TRP A 39 -14.44 -7.36 5.57
C TRP A 39 -15.28 -6.07 5.38
N PRO A 40 -16.62 -6.19 5.51
CA PRO A 40 -17.42 -7.42 5.68
C PRO A 40 -17.37 -8.38 4.49
N ASP A 41 -17.78 -9.66 4.69
CA ASP A 41 -17.81 -10.71 3.66
C ASP A 41 -18.65 -10.29 2.45
N ASN A 42 -18.07 -10.19 1.26
CA ASN A 42 -18.75 -9.78 0.03
C ASN A 42 -19.18 -10.96 -0.86
N GLY A 43 -19.04 -12.20 -0.39
CA GLY A 43 -19.32 -13.40 -1.18
C GLY A 43 -20.75 -13.48 -1.74
N HIS A 44 -21.73 -12.80 -1.11
CA HIS A 44 -23.10 -12.74 -1.61
C HIS A 44 -23.25 -11.96 -2.92
N LEU A 45 -22.22 -11.21 -3.33
CA LEU A 45 -22.23 -10.44 -4.59
C LEU A 45 -21.86 -11.28 -5.80
N VAL A 46 -21.09 -12.34 -5.64
CA VAL A 46 -20.50 -13.14 -6.74
C VAL A 46 -21.56 -13.55 -7.77
N ASP A 47 -22.71 -14.07 -7.30
CA ASP A 47 -23.81 -14.54 -8.18
C ASP A 47 -24.80 -13.41 -8.56
N ARG A 48 -24.61 -12.19 -8.03
CA ARG A 48 -25.55 -11.07 -8.23
C ARG A 48 -25.02 -10.00 -9.16
N LEU A 49 -23.69 -9.89 -9.29
CA LEU A 49 -23.07 -8.89 -10.14
C LEU A 49 -23.27 -9.21 -11.62
N ALA A 50 -23.69 -8.20 -12.38
CA ALA A 50 -23.67 -8.31 -13.83
C ALA A 50 -22.24 -8.21 -14.36
N LEU A 51 -21.96 -8.84 -15.51
CA LEU A 51 -20.66 -8.76 -16.15
C LEU A 51 -20.35 -7.30 -16.55
N PRO A 52 -19.16 -6.78 -16.21
CA PRO A 52 -18.77 -5.43 -16.60
C PRO A 52 -18.38 -5.37 -18.07
N GLN A 53 -18.53 -4.20 -18.70
CA GLN A 53 -18.00 -3.91 -20.02
C GLN A 53 -16.49 -3.63 -20.00
N ALA A 54 -15.96 -3.21 -18.84
CA ALA A 54 -14.54 -2.96 -18.64
C ALA A 54 -14.16 -3.13 -17.17
N VAL A 55 -12.87 -3.36 -16.92
CA VAL A 55 -12.28 -3.38 -15.59
C VAL A 55 -11.14 -2.36 -15.55
N ALA A 56 -10.95 -1.68 -14.43
CA ALA A 56 -9.78 -0.86 -14.14
C ALA A 56 -9.08 -1.40 -12.90
N ILE A 57 -7.76 -1.58 -12.97
CA ILE A 57 -6.93 -2.09 -11.86
C ILE A 57 -5.86 -1.07 -11.53
N SER A 58 -5.75 -0.71 -10.25
CA SER A 58 -4.81 0.31 -9.77
C SER A 58 -3.37 -0.20 -9.68
N HIS A 59 -3.15 -1.39 -9.11
CA HIS A 59 -1.82 -1.94 -8.85
C HIS A 59 -1.84 -3.47 -8.67
N GLU A 60 -0.69 -4.05 -8.34
CA GLU A 60 -0.46 -5.50 -8.38
C GLU A 60 -0.92 -6.30 -7.16
N HIS A 61 -1.33 -5.69 -6.05
CA HIS A 61 -1.73 -6.43 -4.87
C HIS A 61 -2.98 -7.29 -5.10
N LEU A 62 -3.02 -8.49 -4.49
CA LEU A 62 -4.05 -9.48 -4.74
C LEU A 62 -5.44 -9.13 -4.19
N ASP A 63 -5.53 -8.13 -3.33
CA ASP A 63 -6.78 -7.52 -2.85
C ASP A 63 -7.30 -6.41 -3.76
N HIS A 64 -6.61 -6.13 -4.88
CA HIS A 64 -7.00 -5.22 -5.97
C HIS A 64 -7.06 -5.93 -7.32
N VAL A 65 -6.04 -6.74 -7.67
CA VAL A 65 -6.08 -7.61 -8.84
C VAL A 65 -6.45 -9.03 -8.42
N ASP A 66 -7.66 -9.46 -8.71
CA ASP A 66 -8.19 -10.77 -8.36
C ASP A 66 -8.22 -11.71 -9.57
N PRO A 67 -7.21 -12.58 -9.76
CA PRO A 67 -7.18 -13.50 -10.89
C PRO A 67 -8.36 -14.46 -10.91
N TRP A 68 -8.92 -14.80 -9.75
CA TRP A 68 -10.09 -15.68 -9.66
C TRP A 68 -11.33 -15.04 -10.27
N TRP A 69 -11.64 -13.79 -9.91
CA TRP A 69 -12.76 -13.03 -10.47
C TRP A 69 -12.56 -12.75 -11.95
N LEU A 70 -11.36 -12.28 -12.33
CA LEU A 70 -11.01 -11.97 -13.71
C LEU A 70 -11.10 -13.18 -14.62
N ALA A 71 -10.78 -14.40 -14.14
CA ALA A 71 -10.90 -15.63 -14.93
C ALA A 71 -12.35 -15.97 -15.31
N GLY A 72 -13.33 -15.49 -14.53
CA GLY A 72 -14.77 -15.65 -14.82
C GLY A 72 -15.31 -14.69 -15.86
N LEU A 73 -14.56 -13.64 -16.24
CA LEU A 73 -15.01 -12.65 -17.22
C LEU A 73 -14.81 -13.12 -18.67
N PRO A 74 -15.57 -12.57 -19.63
CA PRO A 74 -15.33 -12.80 -21.06
C PRO A 74 -13.88 -12.45 -21.43
N LYS A 75 -13.21 -13.30 -22.22
CA LYS A 75 -11.77 -13.18 -22.52
C LYS A 75 -11.36 -11.89 -23.20
N ASN A 76 -12.30 -11.21 -23.87
CA ASN A 76 -12.11 -9.92 -24.52
C ASN A 76 -12.59 -8.73 -23.66
N THR A 77 -12.88 -8.93 -22.38
CA THR A 77 -13.17 -7.81 -21.48
C THR A 77 -11.93 -6.92 -21.37
N PRO A 78 -12.00 -5.61 -21.75
CA PRO A 78 -10.87 -4.72 -21.66
C PRO A 78 -10.52 -4.43 -20.19
N VAL A 79 -9.22 -4.55 -19.87
CA VAL A 79 -8.69 -4.20 -18.56
C VAL A 79 -7.74 -3.02 -18.70
N TYR A 80 -8.06 -1.93 -18.05
CA TYR A 80 -7.25 -0.71 -18.02
C TYR A 80 -6.35 -0.68 -16.80
N ILE A 81 -5.06 -0.46 -17.00
CA ILE A 81 -4.05 -0.39 -15.92
C ILE A 81 -3.14 0.82 -16.14
N PRO A 82 -2.55 1.40 -15.09
CA PRO A 82 -1.50 2.39 -15.26
C PRO A 82 -0.23 1.73 -15.82
N ARG A 83 0.53 2.50 -16.60
CA ARG A 83 1.85 2.05 -17.06
C ARG A 83 2.85 2.15 -15.92
N TYR A 84 3.32 1.00 -15.45
CA TYR A 84 4.40 0.89 -14.49
C TYR A 84 5.70 0.43 -15.17
N PRO A 85 6.88 0.71 -14.58
CA PRO A 85 8.16 0.19 -15.07
C PRO A 85 8.17 -1.34 -15.19
N LEU A 86 7.44 -2.03 -14.29
CA LEU A 86 7.32 -3.48 -14.25
C LEU A 86 5.94 -3.94 -14.70
N GLY A 87 5.92 -4.96 -15.54
CA GLY A 87 4.69 -5.60 -15.98
C GLY A 87 4.06 -6.59 -14.99
N VAL A 88 4.17 -6.37 -13.65
CA VAL A 88 3.65 -7.31 -12.65
C VAL A 88 2.12 -7.39 -12.72
N VAL A 89 1.44 -6.25 -12.72
CA VAL A 89 -0.03 -6.17 -12.85
C VAL A 89 -0.48 -6.89 -14.13
N ARG A 90 0.18 -6.58 -15.26
CA ARG A 90 -0.10 -7.21 -16.55
C ARG A 90 0.05 -8.74 -16.48
N ARG A 91 1.13 -9.25 -15.86
CA ARG A 91 1.33 -10.71 -15.72
C ARG A 91 0.24 -11.38 -14.89
N LYS A 92 -0.17 -10.75 -13.77
CA LYS A 92 -1.27 -11.26 -12.92
C LYS A 92 -2.60 -11.30 -13.69
N ILE A 93 -2.90 -10.29 -14.50
CA ILE A 93 -4.10 -10.28 -15.35
C ILE A 93 -4.01 -11.37 -16.44
N LEU A 94 -2.87 -11.51 -17.12
CA LEU A 94 -2.67 -12.55 -18.13
C LEU A 94 -2.85 -13.96 -17.56
N SER A 95 -2.48 -14.19 -16.30
CA SER A 95 -2.67 -15.50 -15.65
C SER A 95 -4.15 -15.88 -15.49
N SER A 96 -5.08 -14.91 -15.49
CA SER A 96 -6.52 -15.15 -15.51
C SER A 96 -7.06 -15.52 -16.90
N GLY A 97 -6.25 -15.35 -17.95
CA GLY A 97 -6.60 -15.62 -19.33
C GLY A 97 -7.27 -14.45 -20.06
N LEU A 98 -7.35 -13.26 -19.45
CA LEU A 98 -7.73 -12.03 -20.14
C LEU A 98 -6.56 -11.52 -20.99
N THR A 99 -6.86 -11.01 -22.19
CA THR A 99 -5.82 -10.61 -23.17
C THR A 99 -5.91 -9.15 -23.62
N ASP A 100 -7.09 -8.51 -23.52
CA ASP A 100 -7.25 -7.08 -23.87
C ASP A 100 -6.82 -6.20 -22.68
N ILE A 101 -5.51 -6.03 -22.50
CA ILE A 101 -4.92 -5.23 -21.43
C ILE A 101 -4.40 -3.93 -22.01
N ARG A 102 -4.93 -2.81 -21.52
CA ARG A 102 -4.68 -1.45 -21.99
C ARG A 102 -3.91 -0.66 -20.94
N GLU A 103 -2.62 -0.49 -21.16
CA GLU A 103 -1.74 0.30 -20.31
C GLU A 103 -1.84 1.78 -20.66
N LEU A 104 -2.15 2.61 -19.66
CA LEU A 104 -2.28 4.05 -19.82
C LEU A 104 -1.11 4.78 -19.16
N ASP A 105 -0.54 5.71 -19.89
CA ASP A 105 0.41 6.65 -19.29
C ASP A 105 -0.30 7.52 -18.25
N PRO A 106 0.35 7.88 -17.13
CA PRO A 106 -0.24 8.77 -16.13
C PRO A 106 -0.79 10.05 -16.79
N TRP A 107 -1.94 10.53 -16.28
CA TRP A 107 -2.65 11.71 -16.76
C TRP A 107 -3.25 11.62 -18.18
N ARG A 108 -3.07 10.52 -18.89
CA ARG A 108 -3.68 10.29 -20.20
C ARG A 108 -5.13 9.84 -20.03
N GLU A 109 -6.05 10.68 -20.46
CA GLU A 109 -7.49 10.44 -20.39
C GLU A 109 -7.97 9.61 -21.59
N VAL A 110 -8.75 8.55 -21.34
CA VAL A 110 -9.34 7.68 -22.35
C VAL A 110 -10.78 7.33 -22.00
N GLU A 111 -11.62 7.13 -23.01
CA GLU A 111 -12.97 6.61 -22.82
C GLU A 111 -12.90 5.09 -22.58
N VAL A 112 -13.42 4.64 -21.42
CA VAL A 112 -13.35 3.22 -20.99
C VAL A 112 -14.67 2.48 -21.16
N ILE A 113 -15.79 3.17 -20.98
CA ILE A 113 -17.15 2.77 -21.35
C ILE A 113 -17.88 4.01 -21.88
N PRO A 114 -18.99 3.86 -22.64
CA PRO A 114 -19.65 5.01 -23.29
C PRO A 114 -19.95 6.17 -22.35
N GLY A 115 -19.30 7.31 -22.60
CA GLY A 115 -19.45 8.55 -21.83
C GLY A 115 -18.70 8.61 -20.50
N VAL A 116 -17.83 7.66 -20.22
CA VAL A 116 -16.96 7.66 -19.04
C VAL A 116 -15.50 7.70 -19.43
N GLN A 117 -14.82 8.77 -19.05
CA GLN A 117 -13.38 8.95 -19.21
C GLN A 117 -12.65 8.49 -17.97
N LEU A 118 -11.50 7.85 -18.14
CA LEU A 118 -10.58 7.43 -17.07
C LEU A 118 -9.18 7.96 -17.34
N PHE A 119 -8.50 8.40 -16.30
CA PHE A 119 -7.04 8.52 -16.27
C PHE A 119 -6.49 8.10 -14.91
N PHE A 120 -5.22 7.69 -14.91
CA PHE A 120 -4.50 7.33 -13.69
C PHE A 120 -3.54 8.43 -13.26
N VAL A 121 -3.33 8.54 -11.94
CA VAL A 121 -2.26 9.35 -11.35
C VAL A 121 -1.45 8.45 -10.43
N THR A 122 -0.20 8.19 -10.78
CA THR A 122 0.70 7.33 -10.01
C THR A 122 1.36 8.09 -8.87
N GLU A 123 1.76 7.38 -7.82
CA GLU A 123 2.64 7.93 -6.77
C GLU A 123 3.96 8.44 -7.35
N ARG A 124 4.62 9.34 -6.62
CA ARG A 124 5.89 9.93 -7.06
C ARG A 124 7.09 9.01 -6.83
N SER A 125 6.98 8.08 -5.89
CA SER A 125 8.06 7.14 -5.58
C SER A 125 8.13 6.02 -6.61
N PRO A 126 9.30 5.68 -7.15
CA PRO A 126 9.47 4.54 -8.05
C PRO A 126 9.43 3.19 -7.30
N LEU A 127 9.52 3.20 -5.98
CA LEU A 127 9.39 2.01 -5.13
C LEU A 127 7.92 1.61 -4.87
N ASN A 128 6.98 2.52 -5.14
CA ASN A 128 5.55 2.27 -4.98
C ASN A 128 4.85 2.27 -6.34
N HIS A 129 4.17 1.18 -6.63
CA HIS A 129 3.38 1.03 -7.86
C HIS A 129 1.89 1.26 -7.62
N ASP A 130 1.54 2.30 -6.86
CA ASP A 130 0.17 2.66 -6.57
C ASP A 130 -0.33 3.81 -7.45
N ALA A 131 -1.62 3.75 -7.83
CA ALA A 131 -2.24 4.79 -8.64
C ALA A 131 -3.67 5.10 -8.22
N GLY A 132 -4.00 6.38 -8.19
CA GLY A 132 -5.38 6.84 -8.14
C GLY A 132 -6.04 6.72 -9.51
N MET A 133 -7.33 6.39 -9.52
CA MET A 133 -8.22 6.35 -10.69
C MET A 133 -9.14 7.57 -10.68
N ILE A 134 -9.11 8.37 -11.73
CA ILE A 134 -9.99 9.52 -11.86
C ILE A 134 -10.96 9.26 -12.99
N LEU A 135 -12.26 9.20 -12.68
CA LEU A 135 -13.33 8.96 -13.62
C LEU A 135 -14.16 10.21 -13.80
N ARG A 136 -14.46 10.53 -15.05
CA ARG A 136 -15.24 11.70 -15.42
C ARG A 136 -16.34 11.34 -16.41
N THR A 137 -17.53 11.82 -16.15
CA THR A 137 -18.66 11.87 -17.09
C THR A 137 -18.94 13.32 -17.47
N ALA A 138 -19.97 13.56 -18.28
CA ALA A 138 -20.39 14.93 -18.58
C ALA A 138 -20.77 15.76 -17.34
N ASN A 139 -21.24 15.12 -16.27
CA ASN A 139 -21.84 15.81 -15.11
C ASN A 139 -21.20 15.45 -13.76
N HIS A 140 -20.37 14.41 -13.67
CA HIS A 140 -19.84 13.91 -12.41
C HIS A 140 -18.38 13.52 -12.52
N VAL A 141 -17.65 13.74 -11.42
CA VAL A 141 -16.25 13.35 -11.22
C VAL A 141 -16.13 12.48 -9.98
N LEU A 142 -15.58 11.28 -10.15
CA LEU A 142 -15.16 10.39 -9.10
C LEU A 142 -13.63 10.37 -9.04
N VAL A 143 -13.05 10.65 -7.89
CA VAL A 143 -11.63 10.44 -7.59
C VAL A 143 -11.52 9.26 -6.62
N ASN A 144 -10.94 8.17 -7.07
CA ASN A 144 -10.64 7.00 -6.27
C ASN A 144 -9.13 6.88 -6.13
N THR A 145 -8.58 7.23 -4.97
CA THR A 145 -7.12 7.14 -4.76
C THR A 145 -6.66 5.74 -4.41
N ASN A 146 -7.56 4.80 -4.15
CA ASN A 146 -7.21 3.44 -3.72
C ASN A 146 -6.20 3.46 -2.57
N ASP A 147 -5.14 2.68 -2.67
CA ASP A 147 -4.04 2.63 -1.72
C ASP A 147 -3.01 3.74 -1.94
N ALA A 148 -3.06 4.40 -3.12
CA ALA A 148 -2.12 5.44 -3.50
C ALA A 148 -2.16 6.64 -2.54
N ARG A 149 -0.98 7.03 -2.07
CA ARG A 149 -0.78 8.20 -1.24
C ARG A 149 -0.34 9.39 -2.07
N LEU A 150 -1.25 9.83 -2.94
CA LEU A 150 -1.02 11.02 -3.75
C LEU A 150 -0.75 12.22 -2.83
N CYS A 151 0.34 12.95 -3.08
CA CYS A 151 0.65 14.11 -2.26
C CYS A 151 -0.38 15.24 -2.48
N PRO A 152 -0.55 16.17 -1.52
CA PRO A 152 -1.53 17.24 -1.65
C PRO A 152 -1.40 18.07 -2.93
N LEU A 153 -0.17 18.23 -3.45
CA LEU A 153 0.05 18.89 -4.75
C LEU A 153 -0.63 18.12 -5.89
N GLN A 154 -0.41 16.79 -6.00
CA GLN A 154 -1.04 15.96 -7.03
C GLN A 154 -2.58 16.00 -6.92
N LEU A 155 -3.11 16.00 -5.68
CA LEU A 155 -4.55 16.09 -5.44
C LEU A 155 -5.12 17.44 -5.89
N ARG A 156 -4.41 18.55 -5.68
CA ARG A 156 -4.78 19.87 -6.20
C ARG A 156 -4.66 19.95 -7.73
N GLU A 157 -3.65 19.30 -8.31
CA GLU A 157 -3.51 19.19 -9.78
C GLU A 157 -4.68 18.42 -10.39
N ILE A 158 -5.11 17.30 -9.75
CA ILE A 158 -6.32 16.58 -10.15
C ILE A 158 -7.52 17.54 -10.11
N ARG A 159 -7.74 18.23 -8.98
CA ARG A 159 -8.85 19.18 -8.84
C ARG A 159 -8.80 20.31 -9.88
N ALA A 160 -7.63 20.86 -10.14
CA ALA A 160 -7.45 21.90 -11.16
C ALA A 160 -7.81 21.40 -12.56
N LYS A 161 -7.48 20.13 -12.88
CA LYS A 161 -7.79 19.50 -14.17
C LYS A 161 -9.29 19.17 -14.33
N VAL A 162 -9.93 18.63 -13.28
CA VAL A 162 -11.29 18.10 -13.40
C VAL A 162 -12.38 19.06 -12.87
N GLY A 163 -12.00 20.09 -12.10
CA GLY A 163 -12.93 21.01 -11.45
C GLY A 163 -13.53 20.44 -10.17
N HIS A 164 -14.86 20.49 -10.03
CA HIS A 164 -15.57 19.94 -8.88
C HIS A 164 -15.45 18.41 -8.83
N ILE A 165 -15.18 17.88 -7.66
CA ILE A 165 -15.12 16.44 -7.39
C ILE A 165 -16.38 16.05 -6.62
N ASP A 166 -17.25 15.23 -7.23
CA ASP A 166 -18.50 14.79 -6.60
C ASP A 166 -18.26 13.74 -5.52
N LEU A 167 -17.34 12.81 -5.80
CA LEU A 167 -17.00 11.73 -4.88
C LEU A 167 -15.49 11.54 -4.77
N LEU A 168 -14.98 11.51 -3.53
CA LEU A 168 -13.64 11.05 -3.19
C LEU A 168 -13.75 9.73 -2.45
N SER A 169 -13.18 8.67 -3.02
CA SER A 169 -12.94 7.39 -2.33
C SER A 169 -11.46 7.22 -2.07
N LEU A 170 -11.10 6.81 -0.86
CA LEU A 170 -9.69 6.70 -0.46
C LEU A 170 -9.51 5.70 0.68
N GLN A 171 -8.28 5.17 0.78
CA GLN A 171 -7.91 4.22 1.81
C GLN A 171 -7.96 4.84 3.22
N GLY A 172 -8.82 4.31 4.08
CA GLY A 172 -8.90 4.69 5.50
C GLY A 172 -8.04 3.81 6.41
N ALA A 173 -7.85 2.55 6.04
CA ALA A 173 -6.95 1.59 6.67
C ALA A 173 -5.63 1.49 5.89
N GLY A 174 -5.03 0.37 5.75
CA GLY A 174 -3.93 0.16 4.85
C GLY A 174 -3.17 -1.11 5.10
N ALA A 175 -2.69 -1.67 3.97
CA ALA A 175 -1.85 -2.84 3.97
C ALA A 175 -0.58 -2.59 4.78
N SER A 176 -0.26 -3.48 5.70
CA SER A 176 1.04 -3.49 6.34
C SER A 176 1.20 -4.70 7.25
N TRP A 177 2.37 -5.27 7.22
CA TRP A 177 2.82 -6.25 8.22
C TRP A 177 3.49 -5.57 9.44
N TYR A 178 3.94 -4.34 9.32
CA TYR A 178 4.52 -3.56 10.41
C TYR A 178 3.44 -2.80 11.18
N PRO A 179 3.44 -2.81 12.53
CA PRO A 179 4.38 -3.47 13.43
C PRO A 179 3.95 -4.90 13.84
N MET A 180 2.86 -5.46 13.31
CA MET A 180 2.17 -6.66 13.78
C MET A 180 3.08 -7.89 13.87
N VAL A 181 3.92 -8.11 12.86
CA VAL A 181 4.78 -9.30 12.79
C VAL A 181 6.15 -9.10 13.44
N TYR A 182 6.45 -7.89 13.92
CA TYR A 182 7.75 -7.59 14.53
C TYR A 182 7.84 -8.05 16.00
N HIS A 183 9.04 -8.40 16.42
CA HIS A 183 9.35 -8.78 17.80
C HIS A 183 9.41 -7.55 18.71
N TYR A 184 8.25 -6.96 18.99
CA TYR A 184 8.06 -5.90 19.95
C TYR A 184 7.21 -6.39 21.12
N SER A 185 7.34 -5.73 22.28
CA SER A 185 6.38 -5.92 23.36
C SER A 185 4.98 -5.47 22.93
N GLU A 186 3.93 -6.03 23.53
CA GLU A 186 2.55 -5.65 23.21
C GLU A 186 2.27 -4.15 23.43
N VAL A 187 2.95 -3.54 24.41
CA VAL A 187 2.86 -2.08 24.65
C VAL A 187 3.46 -1.31 23.47
N GLN A 188 4.63 -1.71 22.99
CA GLN A 188 5.28 -1.08 21.84
C GLN A 188 4.45 -1.27 20.56
N LYS A 189 3.92 -2.47 20.32
CA LYS A 189 3.05 -2.73 19.16
C LYS A 189 1.85 -1.80 19.16
N ARG A 190 1.11 -1.70 20.27
CA ARG A 190 -0.05 -0.79 20.40
C ARG A 190 0.33 0.67 20.13
N GLN A 191 1.46 1.15 20.69
CA GLN A 191 1.91 2.51 20.46
C GLN A 191 2.24 2.77 18.98
N LEU A 192 2.94 1.84 18.33
CA LEU A 192 3.32 1.94 16.92
C LEU A 192 2.09 1.85 16.01
N SER A 193 1.17 0.92 16.28
CA SER A 193 -0.10 0.78 15.56
C SER A 193 -0.94 2.06 15.67
N SER A 194 -1.08 2.61 16.87
CA SER A 194 -1.81 3.86 17.10
C SER A 194 -1.21 5.04 16.34
N ARG A 195 0.13 5.21 16.39
CA ARG A 195 0.82 6.26 15.60
C ARG A 195 0.57 6.12 14.11
N LYS A 196 0.65 4.90 13.60
CA LYS A 196 0.42 4.61 12.18
C LYS A 196 -1.02 4.91 11.76
N ARG A 197 -2.00 4.53 12.59
CA ARG A 197 -3.42 4.86 12.40
C ARG A 197 -3.64 6.37 12.33
N ILE A 198 -3.10 7.12 13.30
CA ILE A 198 -3.24 8.58 13.35
C ILE A 198 -2.63 9.23 12.11
N ALA A 199 -1.45 8.78 11.67
CA ALA A 199 -0.80 9.30 10.47
C ALA A 199 -1.65 9.06 9.21
N LYS A 200 -2.23 7.85 9.06
CA LYS A 200 -3.13 7.55 7.93
C LYS A 200 -4.40 8.41 7.94
N LEU A 201 -5.06 8.51 9.07
CA LEU A 201 -6.25 9.36 9.22
C LEU A 201 -5.93 10.84 8.99
N GLY A 202 -4.74 11.29 9.39
CA GLY A 202 -4.22 12.63 9.08
C GLY A 202 -4.09 12.86 7.57
N TYR A 203 -3.54 11.89 6.83
CA TYR A 203 -3.47 11.92 5.37
C TYR A 203 -4.86 11.99 4.72
N VAL A 204 -5.83 11.19 5.20
CA VAL A 204 -7.22 11.25 4.72
C VAL A 204 -7.79 12.67 4.84
N LEU A 205 -7.57 13.31 5.99
CA LEU A 205 -8.03 14.68 6.23
C LEU A 205 -7.34 15.70 5.31
N GLN A 206 -6.04 15.53 5.05
CA GLN A 206 -5.29 16.37 4.09
C GLN A 206 -5.82 16.20 2.66
N ALA A 207 -6.09 14.95 2.25
CA ALA A 207 -6.64 14.66 0.93
C ALA A 207 -8.03 15.31 0.73
N ILE A 208 -8.89 15.24 1.74
CA ILE A 208 -10.19 15.92 1.73
C ILE A 208 -10.03 17.43 1.59
N ARG A 209 -9.11 18.06 2.33
CA ARG A 209 -8.84 19.49 2.24
C ARG A 209 -8.27 19.91 0.89
N ALA A 210 -7.42 19.09 0.29
CA ALA A 210 -6.81 19.37 -1.01
C ALA A 210 -7.82 19.26 -2.17
N THR A 211 -8.79 18.35 -2.05
CA THR A 211 -9.76 18.04 -3.10
C THR A 211 -11.11 18.71 -2.94
N GLU A 212 -11.52 19.08 -1.71
CA GLU A 212 -12.82 19.65 -1.35
C GLU A 212 -13.99 18.92 -2.03
N PRO A 213 -14.15 17.61 -1.81
CA PRO A 213 -15.13 16.81 -2.54
C PRO A 213 -16.56 17.04 -2.03
N GLY A 214 -17.53 16.75 -2.89
CA GLY A 214 -18.95 16.78 -2.52
C GLY A 214 -19.36 15.70 -1.54
N LEU A 215 -18.71 14.52 -1.63
CA LEU A 215 -18.91 13.37 -0.73
C LEU A 215 -17.59 12.62 -0.56
N VAL A 216 -17.37 12.03 0.62
CA VAL A 216 -16.22 11.18 0.95
C VAL A 216 -16.70 9.80 1.33
N ILE A 217 -16.13 8.76 0.72
CA ILE A 217 -16.32 7.36 1.07
C ILE A 217 -14.98 6.74 1.42
N PRO A 218 -14.61 6.64 2.72
CA PRO A 218 -13.44 5.89 3.13
C PRO A 218 -13.67 4.39 2.92
N PHE A 219 -12.66 3.68 2.42
CA PHE A 219 -12.72 2.27 2.08
C PHE A 219 -11.31 1.61 2.13
N ALA A 220 -11.09 0.51 1.41
CA ALA A 220 -9.83 -0.25 1.38
C ALA A 220 -9.35 -0.71 2.76
N GLY A 221 -10.13 -1.58 3.35
CA GLY A 221 -9.82 -2.23 4.62
C GLY A 221 -10.96 -2.18 5.62
N PRO A 222 -10.77 -2.84 6.75
CA PRO A 222 -9.64 -3.73 7.08
C PRO A 222 -9.74 -5.08 6.37
N PRO A 223 -8.63 -5.87 6.25
CA PRO A 223 -8.73 -7.28 5.93
C PRO A 223 -9.22 -8.07 7.14
N ALA A 224 -9.95 -9.17 6.91
CA ALA A 224 -10.24 -10.16 7.94
C ALA A 224 -9.21 -11.27 7.91
N PHE A 225 -8.57 -11.58 9.03
CA PHE A 225 -7.66 -12.72 9.18
C PHE A 225 -8.44 -13.92 9.71
N LEU A 226 -8.76 -14.87 8.84
CA LEU A 226 -9.66 -16.00 9.16
C LEU A 226 -8.92 -17.30 9.47
N ASP A 227 -7.65 -17.42 9.09
CA ASP A 227 -6.79 -18.53 9.49
C ASP A 227 -6.54 -18.48 11.01
N ALA A 228 -6.67 -19.63 11.69
CA ALA A 228 -6.48 -19.72 13.14
C ALA A 228 -5.12 -19.19 13.61
N GLU A 229 -4.06 -19.37 12.80
CA GLU A 229 -2.71 -18.88 13.09
C GLU A 229 -2.61 -17.35 13.09
N LEU A 230 -3.48 -16.67 12.35
CA LEU A 230 -3.46 -15.22 12.12
C LEU A 230 -4.66 -14.51 12.79
N PHE A 231 -5.61 -15.26 13.34
CA PHE A 231 -6.91 -14.73 13.80
C PHE A 231 -6.76 -13.62 14.84
N SER A 232 -5.73 -13.68 15.69
CA SER A 232 -5.42 -12.64 16.67
C SER A 232 -5.10 -11.27 16.07
N LEU A 233 -4.67 -11.22 14.79
CA LEU A 233 -4.41 -9.95 14.09
C LEU A 233 -5.67 -9.11 13.86
N ASN A 234 -6.86 -9.70 13.97
CA ASN A 234 -8.12 -8.95 13.88
C ASN A 234 -8.28 -7.92 15.02
N GLN A 235 -7.52 -8.02 16.12
CA GLN A 235 -7.47 -6.99 17.17
C GLN A 235 -7.04 -5.61 16.62
N GLU A 236 -6.27 -5.59 15.51
CA GLU A 236 -5.83 -4.35 14.85
C GLU A 236 -6.98 -3.54 14.23
N MET A 237 -8.20 -4.10 14.15
CA MET A 237 -9.41 -3.39 13.73
C MET A 237 -9.93 -2.45 14.83
N GLU A 238 -9.68 -2.74 16.12
CA GLU A 238 -10.20 -1.90 17.22
C GLU A 238 -9.40 -0.62 17.41
N GLU A 239 -8.14 -0.76 17.81
CA GLU A 239 -7.27 0.35 18.17
C GLU A 239 -6.01 0.40 17.30
N GLY A 240 -5.83 -0.58 16.41
CA GLY A 240 -4.63 -0.76 15.59
C GLY A 240 -4.69 -0.06 14.23
N ILE A 241 -3.93 -0.63 13.30
CA ILE A 241 -3.67 -0.02 11.99
C ILE A 241 -4.82 -0.20 10.98
N PHE A 242 -5.81 -1.05 11.28
CA PHE A 242 -6.91 -1.41 10.37
C PHE A 242 -8.28 -0.93 10.87
N PRO A 243 -8.56 0.41 10.95
CA PRO A 243 -9.90 0.87 11.24
C PRO A 243 -10.86 0.44 10.12
N ASP A 244 -12.10 0.08 10.48
CA ASP A 244 -13.15 -0.12 9.49
C ASP A 244 -13.69 1.22 8.95
N SER A 245 -14.46 1.15 7.86
CA SER A 245 -14.96 2.36 7.18
C SER A 245 -15.91 3.18 8.05
N GLU A 246 -16.67 2.54 8.97
CA GLU A 246 -17.52 3.23 9.92
C GLU A 246 -16.69 4.00 10.95
N GLN A 247 -15.63 3.38 11.49
CA GLN A 247 -14.70 4.04 12.42
C GLN A 247 -14.02 5.25 11.77
N VAL A 248 -13.59 5.12 10.50
CA VAL A 248 -12.98 6.23 9.74
C VAL A 248 -13.99 7.35 9.51
N ALA A 249 -15.21 7.03 9.09
CA ALA A 249 -16.29 8.01 8.89
C ALA A 249 -16.60 8.75 10.19
N ASN A 250 -16.76 8.04 11.30
CA ASN A 250 -17.03 8.63 12.62
C ASN A 250 -15.86 9.52 13.09
N TRP A 251 -14.61 9.11 12.84
CA TRP A 251 -13.44 9.92 13.16
C TRP A 251 -13.41 11.23 12.37
N LEU A 252 -13.79 11.20 11.08
CA LEU A 252 -13.89 12.37 10.21
C LEU A 252 -15.03 13.30 10.63
N LEU A 253 -16.21 12.74 10.95
CA LEU A 253 -17.37 13.49 11.48
C LEU A 253 -16.98 14.25 12.75
N GLY A 254 -16.26 13.59 13.68
CA GLY A 254 -15.77 14.22 14.91
C GLY A 254 -14.76 15.36 14.67
N ARG A 255 -14.21 15.49 13.45
CA ARG A 255 -13.33 16.58 13.02
C ARG A 255 -13.99 17.60 12.09
N GLY A 256 -15.32 17.55 12.00
CA GLY A 256 -16.11 18.54 11.26
C GLY A 256 -16.27 18.26 9.76
N VAL A 257 -15.82 17.10 9.26
CA VAL A 257 -16.12 16.67 7.89
C VAL A 257 -17.56 16.15 7.87
N LYS A 258 -18.49 16.95 7.30
CA LYS A 258 -19.93 16.64 7.35
C LYS A 258 -20.42 15.77 6.19
N ASN A 259 -19.69 15.74 5.09
CA ASN A 259 -20.04 15.06 3.84
C ASN A 259 -19.30 13.72 3.69
N VAL A 260 -19.34 12.91 4.73
CA VAL A 260 -18.72 11.58 4.75
C VAL A 260 -19.77 10.49 5.02
N SER A 261 -19.64 9.37 4.35
CA SER A 261 -20.42 8.16 4.55
C SER A 261 -19.55 6.94 4.28
N PHE A 262 -20.11 5.73 4.37
CA PHE A 262 -19.44 4.48 3.99
C PHE A 262 -20.40 3.55 3.27
N LEU A 263 -19.88 2.59 2.53
CA LEU A 263 -20.63 1.57 1.80
C LEU A 263 -20.29 0.19 2.34
N HIS A 264 -21.32 -0.61 2.61
CA HIS A 264 -21.15 -2.06 2.69
C HIS A 264 -21.11 -2.67 1.28
N PRO A 265 -20.58 -3.89 1.11
CA PRO A 265 -20.67 -4.60 -0.16
C PRO A 265 -22.13 -4.74 -0.63
N GLY A 266 -22.44 -4.26 -1.84
CA GLY A 266 -23.78 -4.23 -2.42
C GLY A 266 -24.58 -2.95 -2.17
N ASP A 267 -24.16 -2.06 -1.27
CA ASP A 267 -24.79 -0.74 -1.14
C ASP A 267 -24.58 0.07 -2.42
N ARG A 268 -25.61 0.83 -2.81
CA ARG A 268 -25.65 1.62 -4.04
C ARG A 268 -25.79 3.10 -3.73
N LEU A 269 -24.81 3.89 -4.15
CA LEU A 269 -24.83 5.35 -4.03
C LEU A 269 -25.24 5.97 -5.37
N ASP A 270 -26.33 6.74 -5.37
CA ASP A 270 -26.65 7.60 -6.49
C ASP A 270 -25.95 8.98 -6.32
N LEU A 271 -25.04 9.32 -7.23
CA LEU A 271 -24.29 10.58 -7.16
C LEU A 271 -25.14 11.81 -7.51
N VAL A 272 -26.32 11.64 -8.13
CA VAL A 272 -27.23 12.75 -8.42
C VAL A 272 -27.98 13.18 -7.16
N THR A 273 -28.61 12.21 -6.46
CA THR A 273 -29.37 12.47 -5.22
C THR A 273 -28.51 12.44 -3.97
N ARG A 274 -27.32 11.82 -4.04
CA ARG A 274 -26.41 11.51 -2.94
C ARG A 274 -27.03 10.55 -1.90
N GLU A 275 -28.07 9.84 -2.29
CA GLU A 275 -28.70 8.83 -1.45
C GLU A 275 -28.00 7.49 -1.57
N ILE A 276 -27.94 6.74 -0.46
CA ILE A 276 -27.37 5.40 -0.40
C ILE A 276 -28.51 4.41 -0.16
N GLU A 277 -28.77 3.57 -1.16
CA GLU A 277 -29.62 2.39 -1.01
C GLU A 277 -28.81 1.29 -0.34
N ARG A 278 -29.21 0.90 0.88
CA ARG A 278 -28.53 -0.14 1.64
C ARG A 278 -28.94 -1.53 1.15
N ASP A 279 -27.96 -2.42 0.96
CA ASP A 279 -28.25 -3.81 0.60
C ASP A 279 -28.92 -4.53 1.78
N ARG A 280 -30.03 -5.22 1.51
CA ARG A 280 -30.80 -5.98 2.51
C ARG A 280 -30.00 -7.09 3.19
N HIS A 281 -28.90 -7.55 2.57
CA HIS A 281 -27.99 -8.52 3.16
C HIS A 281 -27.45 -8.04 4.52
N TRP A 282 -27.29 -6.73 4.69
CA TRP A 282 -26.74 -6.10 5.89
C TRP A 282 -27.80 -5.75 6.94
N SER A 283 -29.06 -6.18 6.75
CA SER A 283 -30.10 -5.97 7.76
C SER A 283 -29.71 -6.65 9.07
N GLY A 284 -29.53 -5.87 10.14
CA GLY A 284 -29.09 -6.37 11.45
C GLY A 284 -27.58 -6.62 11.58
N PHE A 285 -26.77 -6.27 10.59
CA PHE A 285 -25.31 -6.25 10.74
C PHE A 285 -24.87 -5.03 11.55
N SER A 286 -23.91 -5.22 12.45
CA SER A 286 -23.24 -4.15 13.18
C SER A 286 -21.76 -4.46 13.32
N TYR A 287 -20.91 -3.47 13.08
CA TYR A 287 -19.48 -3.56 13.37
C TYR A 287 -19.17 -3.78 14.85
N GLN A 288 -20.11 -3.45 15.76
CA GLN A 288 -19.98 -3.71 17.20
C GLN A 288 -20.01 -5.22 17.52
N ASP A 289 -20.68 -6.03 16.66
CA ASP A 289 -20.73 -7.49 16.78
C ASP A 289 -19.60 -8.19 16.02
N ARG A 290 -18.53 -7.49 15.69
CA ARG A 290 -17.41 -7.93 14.83
C ARG A 290 -16.89 -9.31 15.18
N ASP A 291 -16.58 -9.58 16.43
CA ASP A 291 -15.96 -10.86 16.85
C ASP A 291 -16.87 -12.04 16.54
N ARG A 292 -18.18 -11.88 16.74
CA ARG A 292 -19.18 -12.89 16.39
C ARG A 292 -19.21 -13.14 14.88
N HIS A 293 -19.19 -12.07 14.08
CA HIS A 293 -19.19 -12.16 12.62
C HIS A 293 -17.90 -12.77 12.09
N LEU A 294 -16.73 -12.36 12.59
CA LEU A 294 -15.43 -12.91 12.22
C LEU A 294 -15.33 -14.41 12.54
N ALA A 295 -15.75 -14.82 13.76
CA ALA A 295 -15.76 -16.24 14.12
C ALA A 295 -16.67 -17.09 13.23
N ALA A 296 -17.85 -16.57 12.86
CA ALA A 296 -18.73 -17.23 11.92
C ALA A 296 -18.14 -17.29 10.50
N TYR A 297 -17.48 -16.22 10.07
CA TYR A 297 -16.82 -16.13 8.77
C TYR A 297 -15.64 -17.11 8.69
N ALA A 298 -14.79 -17.17 9.71
CA ALA A 298 -13.68 -18.11 9.78
C ALA A 298 -14.14 -19.57 9.61
N ARG A 299 -15.22 -19.96 10.31
CA ARG A 299 -15.80 -21.30 10.14
C ARG A 299 -16.23 -21.59 8.70
N ARG A 300 -16.84 -20.61 8.00
CA ARG A 300 -17.26 -20.77 6.60
C ARG A 300 -16.08 -20.92 5.64
N ARG A 301 -14.94 -20.27 5.91
CA ARG A 301 -13.76 -20.26 5.03
C ARG A 301 -12.70 -21.32 5.37
N GLN A 302 -12.89 -22.10 6.42
CA GLN A 302 -11.90 -23.07 6.90
C GLN A 302 -11.45 -24.08 5.83
N ALA A 303 -12.38 -24.59 5.00
CA ALA A 303 -12.06 -25.52 3.93
C ALA A 303 -11.22 -24.85 2.82
N GLN A 304 -11.53 -23.62 2.43
CA GLN A 304 -10.78 -22.85 1.44
C GLN A 304 -9.36 -22.54 1.94
N ILE A 305 -9.23 -22.10 3.19
CA ILE A 305 -7.92 -21.84 3.82
C ILE A 305 -7.07 -23.12 3.80
N ALA A 306 -7.65 -24.26 4.21
CA ALA A 306 -6.94 -25.53 4.20
C ALA A 306 -6.51 -25.94 2.78
N ALA A 307 -7.36 -25.73 1.78
CA ALA A 307 -7.05 -26.04 0.37
C ALA A 307 -5.91 -25.17 -0.17
N VAL A 308 -5.89 -23.85 0.15
CA VAL A 308 -4.78 -22.96 -0.24
C VAL A 308 -3.49 -23.40 0.43
N LYS A 309 -3.51 -23.64 1.75
CA LYS A 309 -2.31 -24.10 2.50
C LYS A 309 -1.78 -25.45 1.98
N ALA A 310 -2.65 -26.32 1.47
CA ALA A 310 -2.25 -27.61 0.90
C ALA A 310 -1.46 -27.46 -0.43
N ARG A 311 -1.55 -26.33 -1.12
CA ARG A 311 -0.77 -26.03 -2.34
C ARG A 311 0.71 -25.78 -2.03
N SER A 312 1.04 -25.48 -0.75
CA SER A 312 2.40 -25.27 -0.25
C SER A 312 2.72 -26.34 0.82
N PRO A 313 2.98 -27.61 0.44
CA PRO A 313 3.30 -28.68 1.38
C PRO A 313 4.65 -28.44 2.05
N GLN A 314 4.90 -29.14 3.16
CA GLN A 314 6.21 -29.14 3.80
C GLN A 314 7.26 -29.72 2.84
N PRO A 315 8.44 -29.10 2.69
CA PRO A 315 9.51 -29.61 1.83
C PRO A 315 10.03 -30.96 2.33
N GLU A 316 10.32 -31.86 1.37
CA GLU A 316 10.93 -33.18 1.67
C GLU A 316 12.48 -33.13 1.57
N ARG A 317 13.05 -32.05 1.08
CA ARG A 317 14.48 -31.88 0.81
C ARG A 317 15.03 -30.63 1.49
N ASP A 318 16.36 -30.60 1.67
CA ASP A 318 17.08 -29.41 2.08
C ASP A 318 16.89 -28.28 1.06
N LEU A 319 16.49 -27.08 1.54
CA LEU A 319 16.24 -25.91 0.71
C LEU A 319 17.47 -25.00 0.60
N TRP A 320 18.54 -25.25 1.36
CA TRP A 320 19.76 -24.43 1.29
C TRP A 320 20.33 -24.27 -0.14
N PRO A 321 20.45 -25.33 -0.95
CA PRO A 321 20.98 -25.16 -2.31
C PRO A 321 20.12 -24.22 -3.17
N SER A 322 18.79 -24.31 -3.06
CA SER A 322 17.88 -23.45 -3.82
C SER A 322 17.88 -22.01 -3.28
N PHE A 323 17.92 -21.83 -1.97
CA PHE A 323 18.05 -20.53 -1.32
C PHE A 323 19.35 -19.84 -1.76
N ARG A 324 20.45 -20.57 -1.70
CA ARG A 324 21.76 -20.06 -2.11
C ARG A 324 21.75 -19.61 -3.58
N ALA A 325 21.27 -20.44 -4.49
CA ALA A 325 21.20 -20.10 -5.92
C ALA A 325 20.35 -18.86 -6.19
N TYR A 326 19.20 -18.74 -5.50
CA TYR A 326 18.32 -17.58 -5.62
C TYR A 326 19.00 -16.28 -5.18
N PHE A 327 19.65 -16.27 -4.02
CA PHE A 327 20.31 -15.07 -3.50
C PHE A 327 21.65 -14.78 -4.20
N GLU A 328 22.39 -15.80 -4.69
CA GLU A 328 23.54 -15.61 -5.58
C GLU A 328 23.14 -14.81 -6.83
N GLU A 329 22.02 -15.17 -7.44
CA GLU A 329 21.48 -14.44 -8.58
C GLU A 329 21.01 -13.03 -8.18
N LEU A 330 20.21 -12.89 -7.10
CA LEU A 330 19.65 -11.62 -6.63
C LEU A 330 20.72 -10.57 -6.31
N LEU A 331 21.83 -10.98 -5.70
CA LEU A 331 22.96 -10.10 -5.36
C LEU A 331 23.66 -9.53 -6.60
N THR A 332 23.52 -10.16 -7.77
CA THR A 332 24.09 -9.64 -9.03
C THR A 332 23.24 -8.53 -9.66
N TYR A 333 21.98 -8.36 -9.24
CA TYR A 333 21.04 -7.47 -9.92
C TYR A 333 21.35 -5.98 -9.77
N SER A 334 21.84 -5.56 -8.60
CA SER A 334 22.14 -4.15 -8.36
C SER A 334 23.22 -3.95 -7.30
N PRO A 335 24.47 -3.64 -7.69
CA PRO A 335 25.50 -3.21 -6.75
C PRO A 335 25.08 -1.99 -5.92
N TYR A 336 24.30 -1.09 -6.51
CA TYR A 336 23.74 0.09 -5.83
C TYR A 336 22.87 -0.29 -4.65
N PHE A 337 21.91 -1.21 -4.84
CA PHE A 337 21.06 -1.69 -3.74
C PHE A 337 21.86 -2.44 -2.68
N ASN A 338 22.83 -3.29 -3.07
CA ASN A 338 23.68 -4.00 -2.12
C ASN A 338 24.45 -3.03 -1.21
N ASP A 339 25.02 -1.97 -1.77
CA ASP A 339 25.72 -0.92 -1.01
C ASP A 339 24.77 -0.18 -0.05
N LYS A 340 23.60 0.24 -0.55
CA LYS A 340 22.58 0.94 0.25
C LYS A 340 22.00 0.08 1.37
N ILE A 341 21.76 -1.22 1.12
CA ILE A 341 21.33 -2.16 2.16
C ILE A 341 22.41 -2.26 3.23
N GLY A 342 23.63 -2.58 2.86
CA GLY A 342 24.84 -2.53 3.69
C GLY A 342 24.66 -3.21 5.05
N MET A 343 24.03 -4.42 5.10
CA MET A 343 23.79 -5.17 6.34
C MET A 343 23.79 -6.68 6.11
N LYS A 344 23.88 -7.43 7.21
CA LYS A 344 23.73 -8.90 7.23
C LYS A 344 22.30 -9.26 7.64
N VAL A 345 21.58 -9.93 6.74
CA VAL A 345 20.18 -10.32 6.91
C VAL A 345 20.09 -11.80 7.18
N GLY A 346 19.41 -12.19 8.26
CA GLY A 346 19.15 -13.58 8.65
C GLY A 346 17.78 -14.05 8.16
N PHE A 347 17.72 -15.32 7.78
CA PHE A 347 16.50 -16.05 7.45
C PHE A 347 16.46 -17.31 8.32
N GLU A 348 15.59 -17.29 9.33
CA GLU A 348 15.34 -18.44 10.20
C GLU A 348 14.15 -19.20 9.62
N ILE A 349 14.44 -20.28 8.88
CA ILE A 349 13.47 -21.07 8.15
C ILE A 349 13.10 -22.28 9.00
N LEU A 350 11.88 -22.28 9.53
CA LEU A 350 11.40 -23.29 10.49
C LEU A 350 10.84 -24.51 9.76
N GLY A 351 11.07 -25.71 10.33
CA GLY A 351 10.51 -26.96 9.85
C GLY A 351 11.40 -27.72 8.86
N PRO A 352 10.87 -28.78 8.21
CA PRO A 352 11.66 -29.65 7.33
C PRO A 352 12.35 -28.86 6.19
N GLY A 353 13.60 -29.21 5.93
CA GLY A 353 14.40 -28.59 4.87
C GLY A 353 14.83 -27.14 5.14
N GLY A 354 14.46 -26.59 6.28
CA GLY A 354 14.83 -25.24 6.72
C GLY A 354 16.18 -25.18 7.43
N GLY A 355 16.49 -24.01 7.99
CA GLY A 355 17.75 -23.72 8.71
C GLY A 355 17.92 -22.24 8.97
N ASN A 356 19.04 -21.87 9.58
CA ASN A 356 19.43 -20.49 9.85
C ASN A 356 20.41 -20.02 8.79
N TRP A 357 19.95 -19.22 7.85
CA TRP A 357 20.74 -18.77 6.71
C TRP A 357 20.88 -17.26 6.68
N SER A 358 22.03 -16.78 6.24
CA SER A 358 22.28 -15.34 6.13
C SER A 358 22.70 -14.92 4.74
N VAL A 359 22.36 -13.68 4.42
CA VAL A 359 22.82 -12.94 3.25
C VAL A 359 23.50 -11.67 3.75
N ASP A 360 24.80 -11.55 3.53
CA ASP A 360 25.55 -10.33 3.82
C ASP A 360 25.68 -9.48 2.55
N TYR A 361 24.94 -8.39 2.50
CA TYR A 361 24.95 -7.48 1.34
C TYR A 361 26.25 -6.67 1.22
N ARG A 362 27.06 -6.52 2.30
CA ARG A 362 28.36 -5.83 2.25
C ARG A 362 29.40 -6.66 1.52
N SER A 363 29.51 -7.94 1.90
CA SER A 363 30.47 -8.87 1.32
C SER A 363 29.89 -9.68 0.14
N GLN A 364 28.60 -9.50 -0.15
CA GLN A 364 27.85 -10.25 -1.17
C GLN A 364 28.00 -11.77 -1.00
N SER A 365 27.92 -12.22 0.25
CA SER A 365 28.13 -13.62 0.62
C SER A 365 26.94 -14.20 1.39
N MET A 366 26.83 -15.49 1.38
CA MET A 366 25.81 -16.23 2.10
C MET A 366 26.42 -17.32 2.97
N GLY A 367 25.75 -17.67 4.06
CA GLY A 367 26.21 -18.71 4.94
C GLY A 367 25.12 -19.20 5.89
N VAL A 368 25.44 -20.26 6.61
CA VAL A 368 24.69 -20.65 7.81
C VAL A 368 25.15 -19.74 8.94
N TYR A 369 24.23 -19.27 9.77
CA TYR A 369 24.59 -18.40 10.90
C TYR A 369 24.13 -18.98 12.24
N ASP A 370 24.79 -18.54 13.30
CA ASP A 370 24.36 -18.69 14.68
C ASP A 370 24.11 -17.34 15.35
N ASP A 371 23.69 -17.33 16.62
CA ASP A 371 23.32 -16.11 17.34
C ASP A 371 24.48 -15.11 17.55
N SER A 372 25.74 -15.53 17.33
CA SER A 372 26.93 -14.68 17.45
C SER A 372 27.32 -13.96 16.16
N ASP A 373 26.66 -14.26 15.03
CA ASP A 373 27.07 -13.85 13.68
C ASP A 373 26.69 -12.41 13.29
N GLY A 374 26.22 -11.58 14.20
CA GLY A 374 25.96 -10.16 13.96
C GLY A 374 24.85 -9.91 12.92
N ILE A 375 23.76 -10.66 13.00
CA ILE A 375 22.56 -10.42 12.19
C ILE A 375 21.93 -9.11 12.60
N GLU A 376 21.64 -8.21 11.63
CA GLU A 376 21.05 -6.89 11.87
C GLU A 376 19.56 -6.83 11.51
N TYR A 377 19.10 -7.72 10.64
CA TYR A 377 17.71 -7.88 10.27
C TYR A 377 17.39 -9.35 10.11
N LYS A 378 16.28 -9.85 10.66
CA LYS A 378 15.93 -11.27 10.62
C LYS A 378 14.46 -11.47 10.25
N TYR A 379 14.24 -12.41 9.34
CA TYR A 379 12.92 -12.95 9.01
C TYR A 379 12.82 -14.40 9.50
N THR A 380 11.73 -14.75 10.19
CA THR A 380 11.46 -16.10 10.70
C THR A 380 10.13 -16.58 10.15
N PHE A 381 10.10 -17.72 9.44
CA PHE A 381 8.88 -18.29 8.87
C PHE A 381 8.99 -19.78 8.55
N GLU A 382 7.85 -20.43 8.34
CA GLU A 382 7.76 -21.85 8.01
C GLU A 382 8.34 -22.18 6.63
N SER A 383 9.13 -23.25 6.53
CA SER A 383 9.82 -23.70 5.31
C SER A 383 8.88 -23.98 4.13
N ARG A 384 7.63 -24.32 4.39
CA ARG A 384 6.62 -24.58 3.36
C ARG A 384 6.38 -23.42 2.38
N TRP A 385 6.61 -22.19 2.81
CA TRP A 385 6.41 -20.99 1.98
C TRP A 385 7.59 -20.69 1.06
N LEU A 386 8.78 -21.13 1.44
CA LEU A 386 10.01 -20.77 0.76
C LEU A 386 10.12 -21.31 -0.68
N PRO A 387 9.71 -22.56 -1.02
CA PRO A 387 9.79 -23.05 -2.40
C PRO A 387 9.04 -22.17 -3.41
N ALA A 388 7.84 -21.69 -3.07
CA ALA A 388 7.08 -20.80 -3.95
C ALA A 388 7.77 -19.47 -4.19
N ILE A 389 8.47 -18.94 -3.18
CA ILE A 389 9.25 -17.69 -3.28
C ILE A 389 10.48 -17.92 -4.16
N LEU A 390 11.27 -18.96 -3.91
CA LEU A 390 12.49 -19.26 -4.66
C LEU A 390 12.20 -19.58 -6.14
N GLU A 391 11.04 -20.17 -6.42
CA GLU A 391 10.54 -20.43 -7.78
C GLU A 391 9.83 -19.21 -8.41
N ARG A 392 9.78 -18.07 -7.72
CA ARG A 392 9.15 -16.81 -8.18
C ARG A 392 7.65 -16.94 -8.49
N ARG A 393 6.97 -17.94 -7.91
CA ARG A 393 5.51 -18.09 -7.95
C ARG A 393 4.81 -17.22 -6.92
N LEU A 394 5.49 -16.93 -5.81
CA LEU A 394 5.07 -16.02 -4.74
C LEU A 394 6.11 -14.90 -4.61
N GLY A 395 5.68 -13.64 -4.73
CA GLY A 395 6.54 -12.49 -4.48
C GLY A 395 6.83 -12.31 -3.00
N TRP A 396 8.00 -11.77 -2.65
CA TRP A 396 8.32 -11.44 -1.25
C TRP A 396 7.32 -10.47 -0.63
N GLU A 397 6.86 -9.46 -1.38
CA GLU A 397 5.89 -8.50 -0.86
C GLU A 397 4.53 -9.16 -0.59
N ASP A 398 4.02 -9.98 -1.51
CA ASP A 398 2.79 -10.77 -1.30
C ASP A 398 2.94 -11.70 -0.08
N PHE A 399 4.14 -12.29 0.11
CA PHE A 399 4.44 -13.08 1.29
C PHE A 399 4.49 -12.25 2.58
N PHE A 400 5.08 -11.06 2.57
CA PHE A 400 5.11 -10.18 3.74
C PHE A 400 3.70 -9.71 4.11
N LEU A 401 2.87 -9.36 3.13
CA LEU A 401 1.46 -9.01 3.32
C LEU A 401 0.65 -10.16 3.90
N SER A 402 1.06 -11.41 3.65
CA SER A 402 0.42 -12.56 4.28
C SER A 402 0.54 -12.59 5.81
N CYS A 403 1.44 -11.82 6.40
CA CYS A 403 1.76 -11.83 7.83
C CYS A 403 2.18 -13.22 8.38
N ARG A 404 2.54 -14.18 7.50
CA ARG A 404 2.97 -15.54 7.87
C ARG A 404 4.45 -15.64 8.23
N MET A 405 5.04 -14.52 8.61
CA MET A 405 6.41 -14.44 9.09
C MET A 405 6.49 -13.62 10.37
N LYS A 406 7.62 -13.68 11.03
CA LYS A 406 8.05 -12.74 12.07
C LYS A 406 9.28 -11.99 11.58
N ALA A 407 9.44 -10.75 12.04
CA ALA A 407 10.60 -9.95 11.73
C ALA A 407 11.24 -9.39 13.01
N TRP A 408 12.55 -9.25 12.97
CA TRP A 408 13.34 -8.60 14.02
C TRP A 408 14.45 -7.78 13.36
N ARG A 409 14.84 -6.68 13.99
CA ARG A 409 15.93 -5.84 13.52
C ARG A 409 16.59 -5.11 14.71
N ASP A 410 17.89 -4.95 14.62
CA ASP A 410 18.70 -4.17 15.54
C ASP A 410 19.90 -3.56 14.77
N PRO A 411 20.04 -2.23 14.69
CA PRO A 411 19.14 -1.21 15.28
C PRO A 411 17.73 -1.23 14.66
N ASP A 412 16.74 -0.73 15.41
CA ASP A 412 15.34 -0.67 14.94
C ASP A 412 15.17 0.39 13.85
N MET A 413 15.81 0.16 12.70
CA MET A 413 15.80 1.04 11.53
C MET A 413 15.15 0.33 10.34
N TYR A 414 14.19 1.00 9.70
CA TYR A 414 13.63 0.55 8.43
C TYR A 414 14.67 0.70 7.31
N ASN A 415 14.71 -0.28 6.41
CA ASN A 415 15.60 -0.27 5.25
C ASN A 415 14.77 -0.43 3.97
N ASP A 416 14.57 0.67 3.24
CA ASP A 416 13.76 0.73 2.03
C ASP A 416 14.38 -0.08 0.88
N TYR A 417 15.70 -0.09 0.81
CA TYR A 417 16.44 -0.83 -0.21
C TYR A 417 16.35 -2.35 0.00
N LEU A 418 16.37 -2.82 1.26
CA LEU A 418 16.16 -4.23 1.57
C LEU A 418 14.75 -4.68 1.16
N LEU A 419 13.75 -3.88 1.48
CA LEU A 419 12.40 -4.16 1.02
C LEU A 419 12.33 -4.11 -0.51
N GLY A 420 12.91 -3.10 -1.14
CA GLY A 420 12.88 -2.91 -2.59
C GLY A 420 13.53 -4.06 -3.38
N ILE A 421 14.72 -4.53 -2.97
CA ILE A 421 15.39 -5.65 -3.66
C ILE A 421 14.58 -6.95 -3.53
N LEU A 422 13.95 -7.20 -2.39
CA LEU A 422 13.09 -8.37 -2.19
C LEU A 422 11.77 -8.23 -2.95
N LYS A 423 11.10 -7.07 -2.84
CA LYS A 423 9.82 -6.78 -3.51
C LYS A 423 9.91 -7.01 -5.01
N PHE A 424 10.88 -6.38 -5.65
CA PHE A 424 10.99 -6.45 -7.10
C PHE A 424 11.68 -7.72 -7.57
N ALA A 425 12.79 -8.12 -6.93
CA ALA A 425 13.63 -9.24 -7.34
C ALA A 425 13.87 -9.27 -8.88
N ASP A 426 14.05 -8.09 -9.49
CA ASP A 426 14.09 -7.86 -10.92
C ASP A 426 15.11 -6.75 -11.26
N PRO A 427 16.12 -7.02 -12.11
CA PRO A 427 17.20 -6.06 -12.38
C PRO A 427 16.71 -4.80 -13.10
N VAL A 428 15.66 -4.89 -13.92
CA VAL A 428 15.11 -3.72 -14.66
C VAL A 428 14.44 -2.74 -13.69
N ALA A 429 13.72 -3.27 -12.72
CA ALA A 429 13.09 -2.44 -11.69
C ALA A 429 14.11 -1.75 -10.80
N LEU A 430 15.10 -2.51 -10.33
CA LEU A 430 16.15 -1.97 -9.47
C LEU A 430 16.95 -0.89 -10.20
N ALA A 431 17.27 -1.10 -11.50
CA ALA A 431 17.91 -0.09 -12.33
C ALA A 431 17.04 1.15 -12.55
N ALA A 432 15.72 0.99 -12.66
CA ALA A 432 14.80 2.13 -12.77
C ALA A 432 14.78 2.99 -11.49
N VAL A 433 14.78 2.36 -10.32
CA VAL A 433 14.91 3.05 -9.03
C VAL A 433 16.25 3.76 -8.91
N GLU A 434 17.36 3.06 -9.18
CA GLU A 434 18.70 3.64 -9.15
C GLU A 434 18.79 4.85 -10.09
N GLY A 435 18.31 4.71 -11.34
CA GLY A 435 18.28 5.81 -12.32
C GLY A 435 17.45 6.99 -11.83
N TRP A 436 16.31 6.73 -11.19
CA TRP A 436 15.47 7.77 -10.60
C TRP A 436 16.19 8.48 -9.44
N GLU A 437 16.87 7.76 -8.56
CA GLU A 437 17.55 8.33 -7.40
C GLU A 437 18.86 9.04 -7.76
N THR A 438 19.57 8.59 -8.78
CA THR A 438 20.88 9.12 -9.15
C THR A 438 20.84 10.20 -10.24
N THR A 439 19.73 10.33 -10.98
CA THR A 439 19.58 11.37 -12.00
C THR A 439 19.27 12.71 -11.33
N PRO A 440 20.07 13.75 -11.55
CA PRO A 440 19.76 15.09 -11.08
C PRO A 440 18.40 15.56 -11.63
N ARG A 441 17.55 16.08 -10.75
CA ARG A 441 16.25 16.66 -11.12
C ARG A 441 16.20 18.10 -10.69
N ASP A 442 15.57 18.93 -11.51
CA ASP A 442 15.23 20.30 -11.14
C ASP A 442 14.03 20.23 -10.16
N GLU A 443 14.34 20.02 -8.90
CA GLU A 443 13.32 19.92 -7.85
C GLU A 443 13.08 21.29 -7.22
N GLN A 444 11.82 21.59 -7.00
CA GLN A 444 11.42 22.76 -6.23
C GLN A 444 12.05 22.69 -4.84
N THR A 445 12.54 23.81 -4.35
CA THR A 445 13.09 23.94 -3.00
C THR A 445 12.18 24.78 -2.11
N ILE A 446 12.31 24.56 -0.81
CA ILE A 446 11.66 25.34 0.24
C ILE A 446 12.71 25.92 1.17
N SER A 447 12.41 27.04 1.80
CA SER A 447 13.25 27.61 2.85
C SER A 447 12.79 27.08 4.21
N VAL A 448 13.72 26.52 4.97
CA VAL A 448 13.48 25.92 6.29
C VAL A 448 14.31 26.69 7.31
N ARG A 449 13.65 27.26 8.32
CA ARG A 449 14.33 27.88 9.47
C ARG A 449 14.38 26.89 10.64
N SER A 450 15.58 26.63 11.14
CA SER A 450 15.81 25.87 12.37
C SER A 450 16.71 26.68 13.31
N GLY A 451 16.14 27.21 14.37
CA GLY A 451 16.83 28.16 15.24
C GLY A 451 17.32 29.40 14.46
N ASN A 452 18.62 29.68 14.54
CA ASN A 452 19.27 30.80 13.83
C ASN A 452 19.80 30.42 12.44
N ARG A 453 19.55 29.17 11.96
CA ARG A 453 20.01 28.69 10.66
C ARG A 453 18.86 28.62 9.64
N ILE A 454 19.16 28.96 8.39
CA ILE A 454 18.24 28.88 7.27
C ILE A 454 18.83 27.94 6.26
N PHE A 455 18.05 26.90 5.95
CA PHE A 455 18.39 25.88 4.97
C PHE A 455 17.50 26.01 3.73
N GLU A 456 18.07 25.73 2.57
CA GLU A 456 17.34 25.43 1.36
C GLU A 456 17.23 23.91 1.24
N VAL A 457 16.01 23.41 1.13
CA VAL A 457 15.70 21.97 1.22
C VAL A 457 14.83 21.58 0.03
N GLN A 458 15.06 20.42 -0.56
CA GLN A 458 14.13 19.90 -1.57
C GLN A 458 12.71 19.84 -1.00
N ARG A 459 11.72 20.26 -1.81
CA ARG A 459 10.33 20.35 -1.37
C ARG A 459 9.67 18.99 -1.12
N PHE A 460 10.00 17.99 -1.93
CA PHE A 460 9.37 16.68 -1.84
C PHE A 460 10.25 15.68 -1.10
N CYS A 461 9.65 14.99 -0.12
CA CYS A 461 10.33 13.96 0.66
C CYS A 461 10.92 12.88 -0.26
N PRO A 462 12.21 12.54 -0.13
CA PRO A 462 12.87 11.60 -1.03
C PRO A 462 12.31 10.17 -0.94
N HIS A 463 11.70 9.78 0.20
CA HIS A 463 11.12 8.46 0.39
C HIS A 463 9.89 8.22 -0.53
N ALA A 464 8.84 9.04 -0.42
CA ALA A 464 7.58 8.84 -1.13
C ALA A 464 6.96 10.14 -1.71
N GLY A 465 7.78 11.18 -1.91
CA GLY A 465 7.36 12.39 -2.60
C GLY A 465 6.33 13.26 -1.88
N GLN A 466 6.16 13.12 -0.56
CA GLN A 466 5.28 13.99 0.22
C GLN A 466 5.80 15.43 0.24
N ASP A 467 4.90 16.41 0.15
CA ASP A 467 5.25 17.83 0.13
C ASP A 467 5.65 18.32 1.52
N LEU A 468 6.96 18.48 1.76
CA LEU A 468 7.51 18.91 3.05
C LEU A 468 7.09 20.32 3.46
N LEU A 469 6.65 21.16 2.52
CA LEU A 469 6.06 22.46 2.86
C LEU A 469 4.76 22.31 3.65
N GLU A 470 4.02 21.23 3.42
CA GLU A 470 2.72 20.99 4.05
C GLU A 470 2.80 19.99 5.21
N VAL A 471 3.65 18.96 5.08
CA VAL A 471 3.72 17.88 6.07
C VAL A 471 5.02 17.86 6.85
N GLY A 472 5.97 18.75 6.56
CA GLY A 472 7.23 18.84 7.26
C GLY A 472 7.07 19.44 8.65
N GLU A 473 7.76 18.86 9.63
CA GLU A 473 7.83 19.34 11.01
C GLU A 473 9.29 19.52 11.39
N ILE A 474 9.65 20.71 11.89
CA ILE A 474 11.01 20.98 12.34
C ILE A 474 11.14 20.58 13.81
N LEU A 475 12.08 19.70 14.08
CA LEU A 475 12.41 19.20 15.40
C LEU A 475 13.70 19.86 15.91
N PRO A 476 13.96 19.81 17.24
CA PRO A 476 15.24 20.26 17.80
C PRO A 476 16.44 19.52 17.18
N GLY A 477 17.58 20.20 17.04
CA GLY A 477 18.82 19.60 16.51
C GLY A 477 18.92 19.63 14.98
N ASP A 478 18.21 20.56 14.32
CA ASP A 478 18.19 20.72 12.86
C ASP A 478 17.68 19.47 12.12
N ILE A 479 16.63 18.90 12.63
CA ILE A 479 15.95 17.75 12.03
C ILE A 479 14.65 18.22 11.39
N ILE A 480 14.37 17.77 10.17
CA ILE A 480 13.04 17.84 9.56
C ILE A 480 12.42 16.45 9.53
N ARG A 481 11.20 16.32 10.07
CA ARG A 481 10.38 15.11 10.01
C ARG A 481 9.35 15.23 8.91
N CYS A 482 9.26 14.22 8.06
CA CYS A 482 8.15 14.05 7.13
C CYS A 482 6.99 13.32 7.83
N ASN A 483 5.90 14.01 8.13
CA ASN A 483 4.74 13.38 8.80
C ASN A 483 3.93 12.40 7.94
N GLY A 484 4.32 12.18 6.68
CA GLY A 484 3.75 11.13 5.85
C GLY A 484 4.12 9.72 6.34
N HIS A 485 5.41 9.48 6.57
CA HIS A 485 5.93 8.19 7.04
C HIS A 485 6.87 8.30 8.26
N HIS A 486 6.98 9.51 8.84
CA HIS A 486 7.79 9.84 10.02
C HIS A 486 9.31 9.64 9.85
N PHE A 487 9.82 9.69 8.60
CA PHE A 487 11.25 9.77 8.38
C PHE A 487 11.79 11.15 8.81
N GLU A 488 12.93 11.12 9.48
CA GLU A 488 13.61 12.27 10.04
C GLU A 488 14.93 12.48 9.32
N PHE A 489 15.16 13.68 8.83
CA PHE A 489 16.35 14.03 8.06
C PHE A 489 17.13 15.13 8.77
N ASP A 490 18.42 14.92 8.92
CA ASP A 490 19.36 15.94 9.40
C ASP A 490 19.54 17.03 8.32
N LEU A 491 19.19 18.25 8.63
CA LEU A 491 19.23 19.38 7.68
C LEU A 491 20.67 19.78 7.27
N THR A 492 21.69 19.38 8.04
CA THR A 492 23.08 19.68 7.73
C THR A 492 23.66 18.71 6.71
N SER A 493 23.38 17.43 6.87
CA SER A 493 23.92 16.34 6.02
C SER A 493 22.92 15.81 4.98
N GLY A 494 21.64 16.03 5.19
CA GLY A 494 20.56 15.40 4.43
C GLY A 494 20.29 13.93 4.80
N ALA A 495 21.09 13.34 5.68
CA ALA A 495 20.96 11.93 6.02
C ALA A 495 19.64 11.65 6.77
N CYS A 496 18.97 10.54 6.46
CA CYS A 496 17.88 10.05 7.27
C CYS A 496 18.45 9.45 8.56
N VAL A 497 17.97 9.91 9.73
CA VAL A 497 18.50 9.51 11.04
C VAL A 497 17.76 8.30 11.65
N ASN A 498 16.57 7.96 11.13
CA ASN A 498 15.75 6.88 11.66
C ASN A 498 15.37 5.81 10.62
N GLY A 499 16.04 5.80 9.48
CA GLY A 499 15.86 4.81 8.41
C GLY A 499 16.95 4.84 7.37
N LYS A 500 17.01 3.81 6.53
CA LYS A 500 17.85 3.79 5.32
C LYS A 500 16.95 4.05 4.11
N VAL A 501 16.88 5.30 3.72
CA VAL A 501 16.18 5.82 2.55
C VAL A 501 17.07 6.83 1.83
N GLN A 502 16.68 7.25 0.64
CA GLN A 502 17.40 8.28 -0.11
C GLN A 502 17.58 9.55 0.77
N PRO A 503 18.78 10.16 0.84
CA PRO A 503 19.00 11.37 1.61
C PRO A 503 18.22 12.56 1.03
N LEU A 504 17.86 13.50 1.90
CA LEU A 504 17.22 14.76 1.57
C LEU A 504 18.25 15.74 0.99
N ALA A 505 18.00 16.31 -0.19
CA ALA A 505 18.84 17.38 -0.70
C ALA A 505 18.62 18.64 0.15
N THR A 506 19.70 19.13 0.76
CA THR A 506 19.68 20.29 1.65
C THR A 506 20.96 21.10 1.54
N ARG A 507 20.87 22.39 1.81
CA ARG A 507 22.00 23.32 1.81
C ARG A 507 21.78 24.43 2.85
N LEU A 508 22.78 24.68 3.71
CA LEU A 508 22.77 25.84 4.58
C LEU A 508 22.92 27.12 3.73
N VAL A 509 22.00 28.06 3.88
CA VAL A 509 21.96 29.33 3.14
C VAL A 509 22.53 30.47 3.98
N SER A 510 22.11 30.56 5.25
CA SER A 510 22.59 31.62 6.15
C SER A 510 22.44 31.23 7.63
N THR A 511 23.21 31.91 8.47
CA THR A 511 23.06 31.88 9.92
C THR A 511 22.77 33.30 10.36
N THR A 512 21.68 33.55 11.09
CA THR A 512 21.31 34.87 11.60
C THR A 512 21.80 35.05 13.04
N GLU A 513 22.28 36.23 13.39
CA GLU A 513 22.79 36.51 14.74
C GLU A 513 21.69 36.80 15.78
N GLU A 514 20.42 36.95 15.37
CA GLU A 514 19.32 37.28 16.28
C GLU A 514 18.48 36.06 16.65
N GLN A 515 18.23 35.96 17.96
CA GLN A 515 17.36 34.97 18.60
C GLN A 515 15.87 35.28 18.35
N ASP A 516 15.35 35.02 17.16
CA ASP A 516 13.91 34.95 16.99
C ASP A 516 13.51 33.47 16.87
N SER A 517 12.84 32.96 17.90
CA SER A 517 12.50 31.54 18.11
C SER A 517 11.32 31.08 17.28
N GLN A 518 11.09 31.61 16.07
CA GLN A 518 10.06 31.16 15.17
C GLN A 518 10.61 30.16 14.15
N VAL A 519 10.14 28.92 14.28
CA VAL A 519 10.32 27.85 13.28
C VAL A 519 9.36 28.14 12.12
N SER A 520 9.84 28.24 10.88
CA SER A 520 8.97 28.47 9.72
C SER A 520 9.42 27.71 8.47
N LEU A 521 8.44 27.29 7.71
CA LEU A 521 8.58 26.71 6.37
C LEU A 521 7.96 27.70 5.37
N THR A 522 8.69 28.09 4.35
CA THR A 522 8.18 28.99 3.31
C THR A 522 8.52 28.47 1.91
N ALA A 523 7.59 28.60 0.97
CA ALA A 523 7.89 28.37 -0.44
C ALA A 523 8.76 29.51 -0.98
N ARG A 524 9.71 29.20 -1.87
CA ARG A 524 10.32 30.20 -2.75
C ARG A 524 9.48 30.28 -4.04
N GLU A 525 9.15 31.50 -4.46
CA GLU A 525 8.54 31.82 -5.75
C GLU A 525 9.50 31.52 -6.91
#